data_b21f8e1da0b69c6703502a75b3cd70db
#
_entry.id   b21f8e1da0b69c6703502a75b3cd70db
#
_cell.length_a   1.000
_cell.length_b   1.000
_cell.length_c   1.000
_cell.angle_alpha   90.00
_cell.angle_beta   90.00
_cell.angle_gamma   90.00
#
_symmetry.space_group_name_H-M   'P 1'
#
loop_
_entity.id
_entity.type
_entity.pdbx_description
1 polymer ?
#
loop_
_entity_poly.entity_id
_entity_poly.type
_entity_poly.pdbx_seq_one_letter_code
_entity_poly.pdbx_strand_id
1 'polypeptide(L)'
;MLAALERAFPLAPWIVPIVFLILSNVFMTIAWYGHLRFKAVPLWQAVTVSWLIAYVEYWLAVPANRIGHSVYSAAQLKTIQEIVTLSIFAVFTVWFLKEPFTLNYAVGFGCIALGAWFIFAGPFGR
;
A
#
# COMPACT_ATOMS: atom_id res chain seq x y z
N MET A 1 11.34 -22.82 1.69
CA MET A 1 9.98 -22.37 2.02
C MET A 1 9.24 -21.86 0.79
N LEU A 2 9.80 -20.91 0.06
CA LEU A 2 9.15 -20.34 -1.12
C LEU A 2 8.85 -21.42 -2.19
N ALA A 3 9.80 -22.26 -2.51
CA ALA A 3 9.62 -23.33 -3.50
C ALA A 3 8.52 -24.34 -3.12
N ALA A 4 8.39 -24.64 -1.83
CA ALA A 4 7.32 -25.52 -1.34
C ALA A 4 5.96 -24.85 -1.44
N LEU A 5 5.90 -23.54 -1.15
CA LEU A 5 4.68 -22.75 -1.29
C LEU A 5 4.23 -22.66 -2.75
N GLU A 6 5.17 -22.46 -3.64
CA GLU A 6 4.90 -22.39 -5.09
C GLU A 6 4.37 -23.71 -5.64
N ARG A 7 4.87 -24.85 -5.13
CA ARG A 7 4.37 -26.16 -5.55
C ARG A 7 2.96 -26.42 -5.06
N ALA A 8 2.65 -26.03 -3.81
CA ALA A 8 1.34 -26.22 -3.22
C ALA A 8 0.32 -25.22 -3.79
N PHE A 9 0.77 -23.97 -4.04
CA PHE A 9 -0.10 -22.88 -4.50
C PHE A 9 0.62 -22.11 -5.62
N PRO A 10 0.45 -22.51 -6.90
CA PRO A 10 1.17 -21.90 -8.02
C PRO A 10 0.94 -20.39 -8.17
N LEU A 11 -0.20 -19.88 -7.68
CA LEU A 11 -0.53 -18.46 -7.73
C LEU A 11 -0.03 -17.67 -6.51
N ALA A 12 0.59 -18.33 -5.52
CA ALA A 12 1.04 -17.68 -4.30
C ALA A 12 1.98 -16.49 -4.56
N PRO A 13 3.01 -16.58 -5.44
CA PRO A 13 3.89 -15.43 -5.70
C PRO A 13 3.17 -14.24 -6.34
N TRP A 14 2.02 -14.45 -6.95
CA TRP A 14 1.21 -13.38 -7.54
C TRP A 14 0.25 -12.74 -6.54
N ILE A 15 -0.29 -13.54 -5.62
CA ILE A 15 -1.38 -13.15 -4.72
C ILE A 15 -0.86 -12.71 -3.35
N VAL A 16 0.07 -13.47 -2.76
CA VAL A 16 0.58 -13.20 -1.41
C VAL A 16 1.16 -11.79 -1.27
N PRO A 17 1.98 -11.30 -2.23
CA PRO A 17 2.47 -9.92 -2.14
C PRO A 17 1.35 -8.88 -2.09
N ILE A 18 0.28 -9.09 -2.87
CA ILE A 18 -0.85 -8.14 -2.91
C ILE A 18 -1.55 -8.11 -1.56
N VAL A 19 -1.84 -9.29 -0.98
CA VAL A 19 -2.48 -9.37 0.34
C VAL A 19 -1.60 -8.71 1.42
N PHE A 20 -0.30 -9.00 1.41
CA PHE A 20 0.63 -8.41 2.37
C PHE A 20 0.75 -6.90 2.19
N LEU A 21 0.74 -6.40 0.95
CA LEU A 21 0.77 -4.97 0.69
C LEU A 21 -0.51 -4.28 1.15
N ILE A 22 -1.67 -4.93 1.01
CA ILE A 22 -2.92 -4.38 1.53
C ILE A 22 -2.85 -4.23 3.05
N LEU A 23 -2.43 -5.29 3.76
CA LEU A 23 -2.28 -5.25 5.21
C LEU A 23 -1.22 -4.25 5.65
N SER A 24 -0.08 -4.22 4.97
CA SER A 24 1.00 -3.28 5.23
C SER A 24 0.52 -1.83 5.10
N ASN A 25 -0.28 -1.54 4.10
CA ASN A 25 -0.77 -0.18 3.87
C ASN A 25 -1.81 0.27 4.91
N VAL A 26 -2.54 -0.66 5.51
CA VAL A 26 -3.39 -0.32 6.67
C VAL A 26 -2.51 0.21 7.82
N PHE A 27 -1.45 -0.52 8.15
CA PHE A 27 -0.51 -0.09 9.20
C PHE A 27 0.23 1.20 8.82
N MET A 28 0.67 1.30 7.56
CA MET A 28 1.35 2.50 7.06
C MET A 28 0.47 3.74 7.16
N THR A 29 -0.79 3.63 6.75
CA THR A 29 -1.73 4.75 6.82
C THR A 29 -1.94 5.20 8.26
N ILE A 30 -2.08 4.26 9.18
CA ILE A 30 -2.20 4.57 10.62
C ILE A 30 -0.91 5.23 11.12
N ALA A 31 0.26 4.71 10.75
CA ALA A 31 1.54 5.24 11.18
C ALA A 31 1.75 6.69 10.72
N TRP A 32 1.43 6.98 9.46
CA TRP A 32 1.68 8.29 8.88
C TRP A 32 0.61 9.34 9.23
N TYR A 33 -0.63 8.93 9.37
CA TYR A 33 -1.76 9.87 9.44
C TYR A 33 -2.68 9.68 10.66
N GLY A 34 -2.55 8.56 11.38
CA GLY A 34 -3.41 8.30 12.54
C GLY A 34 -3.27 9.35 13.64
N HIS A 35 -2.05 9.87 13.84
CA HIS A 35 -1.78 10.90 14.83
C HIS A 35 -2.52 12.23 14.56
N LEU A 36 -2.99 12.46 13.33
CA LEU A 36 -3.70 13.69 12.98
C LEU A 36 -5.02 13.84 13.72
N ARG A 37 -5.59 12.74 14.19
CA ARG A 37 -6.79 12.77 15.02
C ARG A 37 -6.48 13.14 16.48
N PHE A 38 -5.23 12.99 16.92
CA PHE A 38 -4.79 13.16 18.30
C PHE A 38 -3.73 14.26 18.39
N LYS A 39 -4.06 15.46 17.89
CA LYS A 39 -3.11 16.57 17.80
C LYS A 39 -2.65 17.11 19.16
N ALA A 40 -3.39 16.79 20.23
CA ALA A 40 -3.00 17.20 21.59
C ALA A 40 -1.85 16.35 22.16
N VAL A 41 -1.55 15.19 21.55
CA VAL A 41 -0.44 14.33 21.97
C VAL A 41 0.88 15.01 21.64
N PRO A 42 1.88 14.99 22.54
CA PRO A 42 3.20 15.56 22.27
C PRO A 42 3.85 14.94 21.03
N LEU A 43 4.61 15.77 20.29
CA LEU A 43 5.22 15.34 19.03
C LEU A 43 6.11 14.12 19.19
N TRP A 44 6.90 14.04 20.26
CA TRP A 44 7.80 12.90 20.46
C TRP A 44 7.05 11.58 20.66
N GLN A 45 5.88 11.63 21.32
CA GLN A 45 5.03 10.43 21.47
C GLN A 45 4.43 10.02 20.13
N ALA A 46 3.93 10.99 19.36
CA ALA A 46 3.37 10.71 18.03
C ALA A 46 4.42 10.06 17.13
N VAL A 47 5.63 10.60 17.10
CA VAL A 47 6.73 10.04 16.29
C VAL A 47 7.09 8.63 16.75
N THR A 48 7.23 8.41 18.05
CA THR A 48 7.65 7.11 18.60
C THR A 48 6.59 6.03 18.31
N VAL A 49 5.32 6.33 18.59
CA VAL A 49 4.23 5.37 18.34
C VAL A 49 4.09 5.06 16.87
N SER A 50 4.14 6.09 16.01
CA SER A 50 4.07 5.92 14.57
C SER A 50 5.24 5.09 14.04
N TRP A 51 6.44 5.29 14.55
CA TRP A 51 7.61 4.51 14.19
C TRP A 51 7.46 3.03 14.57
N LEU A 52 6.92 2.74 15.74
CA LEU A 52 6.66 1.36 16.17
C LEU A 52 5.61 0.68 15.25
N ILE A 53 4.58 1.41 14.84
CA ILE A 53 3.59 0.89 13.89
C ILE A 53 4.23 0.63 12.54
N ALA A 54 5.09 1.53 12.07
CA ALA A 54 5.82 1.37 10.81
C ALA A 54 6.76 0.15 10.85
N TYR A 55 7.32 -0.19 11.99
CA TYR A 55 8.14 -1.39 12.14
C TYR A 55 7.33 -2.66 11.85
N VAL A 56 6.10 -2.73 12.36
CA VAL A 56 5.19 -3.84 12.06
C VAL A 56 4.85 -3.86 10.56
N GLU A 57 4.62 -2.69 9.98
CA GLU A 57 4.34 -2.54 8.54
C GLU A 57 5.47 -3.13 7.69
N TYR A 58 6.71 -2.88 8.04
CA TYR A 58 7.88 -3.41 7.31
C TYR A 58 7.92 -4.94 7.31
N TRP A 59 7.47 -5.61 8.36
CA TRP A 59 7.38 -7.07 8.39
C TRP A 59 6.36 -7.63 7.40
N LEU A 60 5.49 -6.79 6.88
CA LEU A 60 4.56 -7.14 5.81
C LEU A 60 5.06 -6.68 4.45
N ALA A 61 5.55 -5.45 4.35
CA ALA A 61 5.96 -4.84 3.09
C ALA A 61 7.24 -5.46 2.52
N VAL A 62 8.25 -5.71 3.35
CA VAL A 62 9.53 -6.24 2.87
C VAL A 62 9.36 -7.67 2.34
N PRO A 63 8.73 -8.61 3.07
CA PRO A 63 8.44 -9.92 2.50
C PRO A 63 7.57 -9.86 1.25
N ALA A 64 6.57 -8.97 1.22
CA ALA A 64 5.71 -8.78 0.04
C ALA A 64 6.54 -8.43 -1.20
N ASN A 65 7.45 -7.49 -1.06
CA ASN A 65 8.29 -7.07 -2.18
C ASN A 65 9.29 -8.15 -2.58
N ARG A 66 9.86 -8.88 -1.64
CA ARG A 66 10.80 -9.97 -1.94
C ARG A 66 10.11 -11.12 -2.67
N ILE A 67 8.95 -11.54 -2.20
CA ILE A 67 8.17 -12.61 -2.85
C ILE A 67 7.66 -12.11 -4.21
N GLY A 68 7.11 -10.91 -4.24
CA GLY A 68 6.52 -10.33 -5.44
C GLY A 68 7.53 -10.10 -6.55
N HIS A 69 8.78 -9.78 -6.22
CA HIS A 69 9.81 -9.51 -7.24
C HIS A 69 10.16 -10.75 -8.07
N SER A 70 9.73 -11.92 -7.66
CA SER A 70 9.89 -13.13 -8.49
C SER A 70 8.94 -13.13 -9.70
N VAL A 71 7.83 -12.42 -9.65
CA VAL A 71 6.81 -12.37 -10.72
C VAL A 71 6.48 -10.97 -11.21
N TYR A 72 6.74 -9.94 -10.41
CA TYR A 72 6.51 -8.53 -10.77
C TYR A 72 7.83 -7.78 -10.88
N SER A 73 7.88 -6.80 -11.77
CA SER A 73 8.99 -5.84 -11.76
C SER A 73 8.89 -4.90 -10.54
N ALA A 74 9.98 -4.22 -10.22
CA ALA A 74 9.96 -3.22 -9.15
C ALA A 74 8.94 -2.11 -9.43
N ALA A 75 8.84 -1.66 -10.69
CA ALA A 75 7.87 -0.64 -11.10
C ALA A 75 6.44 -1.13 -10.91
N GLN A 76 6.15 -2.40 -11.24
CA GLN A 76 4.84 -2.99 -11.02
C GLN A 76 4.49 -3.11 -9.54
N LEU A 77 5.43 -3.55 -8.71
CA LEU A 77 5.24 -3.62 -7.26
C LEU A 77 4.96 -2.25 -6.67
N LYS A 78 5.71 -1.24 -7.09
CA LYS A 78 5.49 0.14 -6.63
C LYS A 78 4.11 0.65 -7.06
N THR A 79 3.68 0.33 -8.26
CA THR A 79 2.36 0.72 -8.78
C THR A 79 1.24 0.06 -7.99
N ILE A 80 1.35 -1.24 -7.70
CA ILE A 80 0.40 -1.95 -6.84
C ILE A 80 0.32 -1.27 -5.48
N GLN A 81 1.46 -0.96 -4.90
CA GLN A 81 1.55 -0.29 -3.61
C GLN A 81 0.86 1.07 -3.62
N GLU A 82 1.07 1.88 -4.67
CA GLU A 82 0.45 3.20 -4.79
C GLU A 82 -1.08 3.10 -4.91
N ILE A 83 -1.59 2.17 -5.73
CA ILE A 83 -3.03 1.96 -5.87
C ILE A 83 -3.64 1.54 -4.53
N VAL A 84 -3.03 0.58 -3.85
CA VAL A 84 -3.47 0.09 -2.54
C VAL A 84 -3.42 1.23 -1.52
N THR A 85 -2.31 1.97 -1.48
CA THR A 85 -2.12 3.10 -0.57
C THR A 85 -3.22 4.14 -0.74
N LEU A 86 -3.49 4.56 -1.96
CA LEU A 86 -4.49 5.59 -2.25
C LEU A 86 -5.90 5.10 -1.93
N SER A 87 -6.21 3.84 -2.22
CA SER A 87 -7.53 3.26 -1.93
C SER A 87 -7.78 3.20 -0.42
N ILE A 88 -6.82 2.71 0.34
CA ILE A 88 -6.90 2.62 1.80
C ILE A 88 -6.93 4.02 2.41
N PHE A 89 -6.11 4.94 1.89
CA PHE A 89 -6.06 6.32 2.37
C PHE A 89 -7.39 7.04 2.13
N ALA A 90 -8.04 6.82 0.99
CA ALA A 90 -9.35 7.41 0.69
C ALA A 90 -10.40 6.97 1.73
N VAL A 91 -10.45 5.66 2.02
CA VAL A 91 -11.37 5.13 3.04
C VAL A 91 -11.02 5.69 4.43
N PHE A 92 -9.75 5.71 4.78
CA PHE A 92 -9.27 6.21 6.07
C PHE A 92 -9.62 7.69 6.25
N THR A 93 -9.40 8.50 5.22
CA THR A 93 -9.67 9.94 5.27
C THR A 93 -11.15 10.22 5.52
N VAL A 94 -12.02 9.51 4.82
CA VAL A 94 -13.47 9.70 4.98
C VAL A 94 -13.95 9.16 6.32
N TRP A 95 -13.51 7.96 6.68
CA TRP A 95 -14.04 7.24 7.86
C TRP A 95 -13.40 7.71 9.16
N PHE A 96 -12.08 7.81 9.21
CA PHE A 96 -11.35 8.10 10.45
C PHE A 96 -11.10 9.58 10.66
N LEU A 97 -10.65 10.30 9.63
CA LEU A 97 -10.37 11.73 9.72
C LEU A 97 -11.62 12.60 9.49
N LYS A 98 -12.71 12.00 8.99
CA LYS A 98 -13.98 12.70 8.73
C LYS A 98 -13.85 13.82 7.69
N GLU A 99 -12.97 13.64 6.71
CA GLU A 99 -12.81 14.57 5.61
C GLU A 99 -13.68 14.15 4.42
N PRO A 100 -14.25 15.09 3.63
CA PRO A 100 -15.10 14.77 2.50
C PRO A 100 -14.30 14.20 1.33
N PHE A 101 -14.88 13.22 0.63
CA PHE A 101 -14.36 12.72 -0.64
C PHE A 101 -14.99 13.53 -1.78
N THR A 102 -14.18 14.35 -2.45
CA THR A 102 -14.68 15.27 -3.48
C THR A 102 -14.58 14.67 -4.88
N LEU A 103 -15.29 15.27 -5.83
CA LEU A 103 -15.18 14.89 -7.25
C LEU A 103 -13.74 15.07 -7.76
N ASN A 104 -13.02 16.08 -7.29
CA ASN A 104 -11.63 16.30 -7.67
C ASN A 104 -10.75 15.12 -7.25
N TYR A 105 -10.97 14.55 -6.07
CA TYR A 105 -10.26 13.34 -5.62
C TYR A 105 -10.58 12.13 -6.51
N ALA A 106 -11.85 11.97 -6.89
CA ALA A 106 -12.26 10.88 -7.77
C ALA A 106 -11.60 11.00 -9.15
N VAL A 107 -11.57 12.22 -9.72
CA VAL A 107 -10.89 12.48 -11.01
C VAL A 107 -9.39 12.23 -10.90
N GLY A 108 -8.76 12.72 -9.84
CA GLY A 108 -7.33 12.50 -9.61
C GLY A 108 -6.98 11.01 -9.48
N PHE A 109 -7.76 10.26 -8.72
CA PHE A 109 -7.56 8.81 -8.59
C PHE A 109 -7.78 8.09 -9.93
N GLY A 110 -8.73 8.56 -10.74
CA GLY A 110 -8.91 8.04 -12.10
C GLY A 110 -7.68 8.25 -12.98
N CYS A 111 -7.03 9.40 -12.88
CA CYS A 111 -5.79 9.69 -13.59
C CYS A 111 -4.65 8.77 -13.13
N ILE A 112 -4.56 8.48 -11.84
CA ILE A 112 -3.57 7.55 -11.30
C ILE A 112 -3.84 6.13 -11.82
N ALA A 113 -5.10 5.71 -11.88
CA ALA A 113 -5.49 4.42 -12.43
C ALA A 113 -5.09 4.28 -13.90
N LEU A 114 -5.23 5.36 -14.68
CA LEU A 114 -4.78 5.40 -16.07
C LEU A 114 -3.26 5.25 -16.15
N GLY A 115 -2.51 5.93 -15.29
CA GLY A 115 -1.07 5.78 -15.20
C GLY A 115 -0.65 4.34 -14.87
N ALA A 116 -1.37 3.70 -13.96
CA ALA A 116 -1.15 2.31 -13.61
C ALA A 116 -1.36 1.37 -14.81
N TRP A 117 -2.40 1.62 -15.62
CA TRP A 117 -2.63 0.84 -16.82
C TRP A 117 -1.44 0.91 -17.79
N PHE A 118 -0.86 2.09 -17.97
CA PHE A 118 0.33 2.23 -18.83
C PHE A 118 1.52 1.44 -18.30
N ILE A 119 1.72 1.35 -17.00
CA ILE A 119 2.83 0.59 -16.41
C ILE A 119 2.66 -0.91 -16.62
N PHE A 120 1.43 -1.42 -16.52
CA PHE A 120 1.18 -2.87 -16.63
C PHE A 120 0.96 -3.32 -18.06
N ALA A 121 0.29 -2.54 -18.88
CA ALA A 121 -0.22 -2.96 -20.19
C ALA A 121 0.00 -1.93 -21.29
N GLY A 122 0.73 -0.87 -21.04
CA GLY A 122 0.96 0.20 -22.02
C GLY A 122 1.68 -0.30 -23.25
N PRO A 123 1.35 0.27 -24.44
CA PRO A 123 1.89 -0.21 -25.71
C PRO A 123 3.27 0.33 -26.06
N PHE A 124 3.77 1.34 -25.31
CA PHE A 124 5.00 2.04 -25.66
C PHE A 124 6.22 1.41 -24.98
N GLY A 125 7.34 1.34 -25.70
CA GLY A 125 8.64 1.06 -25.09
C GLY A 125 8.88 -0.37 -24.66
N ARG A 126 8.22 -1.32 -25.26
CA ARG A 126 8.51 -2.74 -25.03
C ARG A 126 9.67 -3.21 -25.86
#